data_64d398323c43f3ae38d5d5f242b90859
#
_entry.id   64d398323c43f3ae38d5d5f242b90859
#
_cell.length_a   1.000
_cell.length_b   1.000
_cell.length_c   1.000
_cell.angle_alpha   90.00
_cell.angle_beta   90.00
_cell.angle_gamma   90.00
#
_symmetry.space_group_name_H-M   'P 1'
#
loop_
_entity.id
_entity.type
_entity.pdbx_description
1 polymer ?
#
loop_
_entity_poly.entity_id
_entity_poly.type
_entity_poly.pdbx_seq_one_letter_code
_entity_poly.pdbx_strand_id
1 'polypeptide(L)'
;MGREGGEYERESQRVQLTMEPRIVNEGIRADDLSEGYLLSATVQSREDYGYSLDLGVSDDVHGFIPTKEILRVGAVLLVQVASVDGRAVKCKQVQQAAPAPVSTPPSQSAILPGLPVKALITSHVPQGLCVKLFGMLDGTIDSFHLPRDVDEKDLAPGKKVIARVLWNMPGDFEQAQEASVDAVGARRIGLSCAPHVCSMEAPLVNAKPLTEAFPIGTPLRVRVVTVFREWGLVCQVIGHDVGAFVHISFVSDEHVDALSATAGPWCVGTEHQARVTGHAPVSYTHL
;
A
#
# COMPACT_ATOMS: atom_id res chain seq x y z
N MET A 1 44.65 -10.31 -31.51
CA MET A 1 43.21 -10.49 -31.38
C MET A 1 42.83 -10.08 -29.97
N GLY A 2 42.51 -8.81 -29.80
CA GLY A 2 42.08 -8.24 -28.53
C GLY A 2 40.61 -8.58 -28.27
N ARG A 3 40.32 -9.03 -27.08
CA ARG A 3 38.94 -9.07 -26.55
C ARG A 3 38.69 -7.74 -25.86
N GLU A 4 37.89 -6.89 -26.48
CA GLU A 4 37.31 -5.73 -25.84
C GLU A 4 36.27 -6.23 -24.83
N GLY A 5 36.60 -6.08 -23.55
CA GLY A 5 35.62 -6.23 -22.45
C GLY A 5 34.80 -4.97 -22.40
N GLY A 6 33.56 -5.04 -22.86
CA GLY A 6 32.56 -3.98 -22.62
C GLY A 6 32.26 -3.91 -21.13
N GLU A 7 32.71 -2.87 -20.46
CA GLU A 7 32.21 -2.46 -19.16
C GLU A 7 30.77 -2.03 -19.34
N TYR A 8 29.80 -2.88 -18.88
CA TYR A 8 28.44 -2.44 -18.66
C TYR A 8 28.44 -1.51 -17.45
N GLU A 9 28.47 -0.21 -17.68
CA GLU A 9 28.12 0.77 -16.67
C GLU A 9 26.69 0.47 -16.19
N ARG A 10 26.57 -0.05 -14.98
CA ARG A 10 25.30 -0.12 -14.28
C ARG A 10 24.93 1.32 -13.93
N GLU A 11 24.08 1.95 -14.73
CA GLU A 11 23.40 3.17 -14.32
C GLU A 11 22.69 2.88 -13.01
N SER A 12 23.23 3.43 -11.93
CA SER A 12 22.56 3.37 -10.63
C SER A 12 21.28 4.19 -10.74
N GLN A 13 20.14 3.54 -10.86
CA GLN A 13 18.83 4.19 -10.80
C GLN A 13 18.71 4.88 -9.44
N ARG A 14 18.83 6.20 -9.44
CA ARG A 14 18.64 7.02 -8.23
C ARG A 14 17.16 7.34 -8.11
N VAL A 15 16.55 6.93 -7.00
CA VAL A 15 15.19 7.35 -6.63
C VAL A 15 15.30 8.69 -5.92
N GLN A 16 14.63 9.70 -6.44
CA GLN A 16 14.53 11.01 -5.82
C GLN A 16 13.22 11.10 -5.03
N LEU A 17 13.31 11.50 -3.76
CA LEU A 17 12.17 11.65 -2.87
C LEU A 17 11.93 13.13 -2.57
N THR A 18 10.65 13.50 -2.42
CA THR A 18 10.25 14.83 -1.96
C THR A 18 9.26 14.72 -0.81
N MET A 19 9.28 15.71 0.09
CA MET A 19 8.31 15.90 1.15
C MET A 19 7.51 17.20 0.96
N GLU A 20 7.74 17.93 -0.12
CA GLU A 20 7.08 19.20 -0.40
C GLU A 20 5.57 18.97 -0.62
N PRO A 21 4.67 19.61 0.19
CA PRO A 21 3.24 19.35 0.12
C PRO A 21 2.64 19.59 -1.28
N ARG A 22 3.09 20.61 -2.00
CA ARG A 22 2.61 20.93 -3.35
C ARG A 22 2.86 19.80 -4.37
N ILE A 23 3.94 19.05 -4.19
CA ILE A 23 4.28 17.92 -5.06
C ILE A 23 3.60 16.64 -4.55
N VAL A 24 3.64 16.41 -3.23
CA VAL A 24 3.05 15.20 -2.63
C VAL A 24 1.53 15.17 -2.76
N ASN A 25 0.87 16.34 -2.67
CA ASN A 25 -0.57 16.50 -2.77
C ASN A 25 -1.02 16.89 -4.19
N GLU A 26 -0.16 16.74 -5.20
CA GLU A 26 -0.52 17.04 -6.60
C GLU A 26 -1.77 16.26 -7.02
N GLY A 27 -2.70 16.95 -7.68
CA GLY A 27 -3.98 16.37 -8.11
C GLY A 27 -5.14 16.54 -7.13
N ILE A 28 -4.87 17.00 -5.88
CA ILE A 28 -5.92 17.34 -4.91
C ILE A 28 -6.46 18.74 -5.22
N ARG A 29 -7.80 18.87 -5.25
CA ARG A 29 -8.49 20.16 -5.37
C ARG A 29 -9.12 20.52 -4.02
N ALA A 30 -9.42 21.80 -3.81
CA ALA A 30 -10.12 22.26 -2.61
C ALA A 30 -11.43 21.50 -2.33
N ASP A 31 -12.18 21.16 -3.39
CA ASP A 31 -13.45 20.44 -3.33
C ASP A 31 -13.28 18.95 -2.94
N ASP A 32 -12.09 18.39 -3.05
CA ASP A 32 -11.78 17.01 -2.65
C ASP A 32 -11.54 16.89 -1.14
N LEU A 33 -11.30 18.02 -0.47
CA LEU A 33 -11.01 18.03 0.97
C LEU A 33 -12.30 17.78 1.75
N SER A 34 -12.33 16.66 2.45
CA SER A 34 -13.45 16.26 3.32
C SER A 34 -12.93 15.66 4.61
N GLU A 35 -13.80 15.52 5.60
CA GLU A 35 -13.43 14.89 6.87
C GLU A 35 -12.83 13.51 6.65
N GLY A 36 -11.69 13.26 7.30
CA GLY A 36 -10.94 12.02 7.16
C GLY A 36 -9.88 12.05 6.06
N TYR A 37 -9.86 13.05 5.17
CA TYR A 37 -8.86 13.14 4.11
C TYR A 37 -7.46 13.31 4.71
N LEU A 38 -6.49 12.57 4.15
CA LEU A 38 -5.11 12.52 4.63
C LEU A 38 -4.19 13.22 3.64
N LEU A 39 -3.37 14.16 4.10
CA LEU A 39 -2.44 14.90 3.25
C LEU A 39 -1.19 15.37 4.01
N SER A 40 -0.14 15.71 3.26
CA SER A 40 1.05 16.34 3.80
C SER A 40 0.81 17.84 3.96
N ALA A 41 1.36 18.43 5.01
CA ALA A 41 1.26 19.87 5.27
C ALA A 41 2.57 20.42 5.83
N THR A 42 2.90 21.68 5.52
CA THR A 42 4.03 22.37 6.12
C THR A 42 3.54 23.37 7.17
N VAL A 43 4.16 23.39 8.34
CA VAL A 43 3.90 24.39 9.38
C VAL A 43 4.40 25.74 8.92
N GLN A 44 3.49 26.71 8.72
CA GLN A 44 3.82 28.05 8.25
C GLN A 44 4.12 29.02 9.40
N SER A 45 3.21 29.12 10.36
CA SER A 45 3.33 30.07 11.47
C SER A 45 2.68 29.53 12.73
N ARG A 46 3.11 30.09 13.86
CA ARG A 46 2.47 29.87 15.16
C ARG A 46 1.38 30.91 15.37
N GLU A 47 0.22 30.46 15.80
CA GLU A 47 -0.94 31.25 16.14
C GLU A 47 -1.28 31.10 17.63
N ASP A 48 -2.22 31.90 18.15
CA ASP A 48 -2.60 31.88 19.57
C ASP A 48 -3.08 30.49 20.07
N TYR A 49 -3.77 29.75 19.22
CA TYR A 49 -4.39 28.45 19.57
C TYR A 49 -3.87 27.25 18.77
N GLY A 50 -2.76 27.41 18.08
CA GLY A 50 -2.20 26.34 17.25
C GLY A 50 -1.23 26.84 16.19
N TYR A 51 -1.31 26.27 15.00
CA TYR A 51 -0.42 26.61 13.88
C TYR A 51 -1.19 26.69 12.57
N SER A 52 -0.82 27.69 11.76
CA SER A 52 -1.19 27.76 10.35
C SER A 52 -0.38 26.76 9.54
N LEU A 53 -1.02 26.12 8.57
CA LEU A 53 -0.44 25.09 7.71
C LEU A 53 -0.59 25.46 6.23
N ASP A 54 0.46 25.25 5.46
CA ASP A 54 0.38 25.14 4.01
C ASP A 54 0.04 23.69 3.64
N LEU A 55 -1.11 23.51 3.01
CA LEU A 55 -1.59 22.21 2.56
C LEU A 55 -1.10 21.85 1.16
N GLY A 56 -0.45 22.76 0.44
CA GLY A 56 0.04 22.54 -0.92
C GLY A 56 -1.05 22.31 -1.98
N VAL A 57 -2.32 22.57 -1.66
CA VAL A 57 -3.46 22.34 -2.56
C VAL A 57 -3.71 23.53 -3.47
N SER A 58 -3.86 24.73 -2.88
CA SER A 58 -3.95 26.01 -3.57
C SER A 58 -3.66 27.13 -2.60
N ASP A 59 -3.27 28.32 -3.11
CA ASP A 59 -2.84 29.45 -2.29
C ASP A 59 -3.96 30.06 -1.43
N ASP A 60 -5.21 29.76 -1.74
CA ASP A 60 -6.39 30.25 -1.04
C ASP A 60 -7.00 29.22 -0.08
N VAL A 61 -6.43 28.03 0.05
CA VAL A 61 -6.82 27.02 1.05
C VAL A 61 -5.86 27.09 2.23
N HIS A 62 -6.40 27.41 3.39
CA HIS A 62 -5.62 27.59 4.60
C HIS A 62 -5.87 26.46 5.59
N GLY A 63 -4.80 25.75 5.95
CA GLY A 63 -4.82 24.73 6.98
C GLY A 63 -4.61 25.33 8.38
N PHE A 64 -5.27 24.78 9.39
CA PHE A 64 -5.04 25.11 10.78
C PHE A 64 -5.06 23.86 11.65
N ILE A 65 -4.07 23.71 12.52
CA ILE A 65 -4.00 22.62 13.49
C ILE A 65 -4.06 23.20 14.92
N PRO A 66 -5.15 22.95 15.67
CA PRO A 66 -5.23 23.32 17.06
C PRO A 66 -4.42 22.32 17.90
N THR A 67 -3.29 22.77 18.41
CA THR A 67 -2.43 21.97 19.28
C THR A 67 -1.70 22.84 20.29
N LYS A 68 -1.40 22.25 21.46
CA LYS A 68 -0.53 22.84 22.47
C LYS A 68 0.91 22.35 22.36
N GLU A 69 1.14 21.34 21.52
CA GLU A 69 2.48 20.82 21.25
C GLU A 69 3.31 21.87 20.51
N ILE A 70 4.61 21.87 20.78
CA ILE A 70 5.53 22.79 20.11
C ILE A 70 5.93 22.18 18.77
N LEU A 71 5.39 22.75 17.70
CA LEU A 71 5.75 22.40 16.33
C LEU A 71 6.80 23.39 15.81
N ARG A 72 7.74 22.85 15.01
CA ARG A 72 8.75 23.69 14.35
C ARG A 72 8.17 24.27 13.05
N VAL A 73 8.27 25.59 12.87
CA VAL A 73 7.96 26.23 11.59
C VAL A 73 8.86 25.65 10.49
N GLY A 74 8.28 25.31 9.34
CA GLY A 74 8.94 24.62 8.24
C GLY A 74 8.94 23.09 8.38
N ALA A 75 8.43 22.53 9.48
CA ALA A 75 8.28 21.07 9.58
C ALA A 75 7.14 20.57 8.68
N VAL A 76 7.38 19.44 8.03
CA VAL A 76 6.35 18.72 7.26
C VAL A 76 5.69 17.69 8.14
N LEU A 77 4.36 17.68 8.15
CA LEU A 77 3.51 16.82 8.96
C LEU A 77 2.55 16.06 8.07
N LEU A 78 2.23 14.84 8.46
CA LEU A 78 1.06 14.15 7.93
C LEU A 78 -0.15 14.54 8.77
N VAL A 79 -1.15 15.11 8.13
CA VAL A 79 -2.34 15.62 8.79
C VAL A 79 -3.60 14.99 8.20
N GLN A 80 -4.62 14.88 9.04
CA GLN A 80 -5.95 14.46 8.63
C GLN A 80 -6.92 15.63 8.76
N VAL A 81 -7.75 15.84 7.74
CA VAL A 81 -8.81 16.84 7.75
C VAL A 81 -9.82 16.47 8.83
N ALA A 82 -10.07 17.39 9.75
CA ALA A 82 -11.08 17.25 10.80
C ALA A 82 -12.41 17.93 10.42
N SER A 83 -12.34 19.08 9.76
CA SER A 83 -13.50 19.77 9.19
C SER A 83 -13.04 20.75 8.12
N VAL A 84 -13.95 21.08 7.22
CA VAL A 84 -13.75 22.09 6.17
C VAL A 84 -14.85 23.15 6.31
N ASP A 85 -14.46 24.41 6.34
CA ASP A 85 -15.38 25.55 6.36
C ASP A 85 -14.94 26.53 5.25
N GLY A 86 -15.59 26.42 4.09
CA GLY A 86 -15.19 27.13 2.90
C GLY A 86 -13.76 26.79 2.48
N ARG A 87 -12.84 27.72 2.68
CA ARG A 87 -11.41 27.55 2.36
C ARG A 87 -10.53 27.36 3.60
N ALA A 88 -11.11 27.38 4.77
CA ALA A 88 -10.45 27.07 6.02
C ALA A 88 -10.57 25.57 6.33
N VAL A 89 -9.43 24.93 6.47
CA VAL A 89 -9.35 23.48 6.73
C VAL A 89 -8.77 23.26 8.12
N LYS A 90 -9.60 22.73 9.02
CA LYS A 90 -9.13 22.31 10.33
C LYS A 90 -8.53 20.93 10.24
N CYS A 91 -7.30 20.80 10.70
CA CYS A 91 -6.53 19.57 10.66
C CYS A 91 -6.25 19.01 12.05
N LYS A 92 -5.97 17.71 12.11
CA LYS A 92 -5.37 17.04 13.26
C LYS A 92 -4.12 16.30 12.81
N GLN A 93 -3.09 16.27 13.65
CA GLN A 93 -1.89 15.49 13.36
C GLN A 93 -2.23 14.01 13.43
N VAL A 94 -1.74 13.23 12.47
CA VAL A 94 -1.83 11.78 12.52
C VAL A 94 -0.70 11.28 13.40
N GLN A 95 -1.06 10.83 14.59
CA GLN A 95 -0.17 10.15 15.52
C GLN A 95 -0.54 8.68 15.49
N GLN A 96 0.41 7.80 15.52
CA GLN A 96 0.44 6.32 15.69
C GLN A 96 -0.88 5.48 15.63
N ALA A 97 -2.05 6.08 15.50
CA ALA A 97 -3.31 5.37 15.35
C ALA A 97 -3.72 5.29 13.87
N ALA A 98 -4.35 4.19 13.48
CA ALA A 98 -4.91 4.07 12.14
C ALA A 98 -5.87 5.24 11.85
N PRO A 99 -5.60 6.06 10.82
CA PRO A 99 -6.45 7.20 10.52
C PRO A 99 -7.84 6.73 10.11
N ALA A 100 -8.86 7.50 10.47
CA ALA A 100 -10.24 7.20 10.08
C ALA A 100 -10.37 7.22 8.54
N PRO A 101 -11.14 6.30 7.94
CA PRO A 101 -11.32 6.28 6.50
C PRO A 101 -12.12 7.51 6.02
N VAL A 102 -11.78 8.00 4.84
CA VAL A 102 -12.51 9.07 4.17
C VAL A 102 -13.96 8.67 3.93
N SER A 103 -14.88 9.53 4.28
CA SER A 103 -16.33 9.28 4.20
C SER A 103 -16.93 9.72 2.86
N THR A 104 -16.44 10.83 2.31
CA THR A 104 -16.94 11.43 1.07
C THR A 104 -16.01 11.10 -0.08
N PRO A 105 -16.53 10.67 -1.25
CA PRO A 105 -15.69 10.34 -2.39
C PRO A 105 -14.98 11.59 -2.92
N PRO A 106 -13.64 11.64 -2.91
CA PRO A 106 -12.88 12.67 -3.58
C PRO A 106 -12.91 12.43 -5.11
N SER A 107 -12.39 13.37 -5.88
CA SER A 107 -12.16 13.14 -7.31
C SER A 107 -11.20 11.97 -7.53
N GLN A 108 -11.24 11.35 -8.70
CA GLN A 108 -10.38 10.18 -8.99
C GLN A 108 -8.90 10.53 -8.90
N SER A 109 -8.51 11.75 -9.31
CA SER A 109 -7.12 12.23 -9.21
C SER A 109 -6.66 12.46 -7.77
N ALA A 110 -7.59 12.69 -6.85
CA ALA A 110 -7.31 12.90 -5.44
C ALA A 110 -7.33 11.61 -4.59
N ILE A 111 -7.51 10.44 -5.21
CA ILE A 111 -7.33 9.15 -4.54
C ILE A 111 -5.83 8.82 -4.55
N LEU A 112 -5.09 9.41 -3.64
CA LEU A 112 -3.65 9.26 -3.55
C LEU A 112 -3.23 8.02 -2.74
N PRO A 113 -2.05 7.46 -3.01
CA PRO A 113 -1.45 6.43 -2.17
C PRO A 113 -1.38 6.87 -0.70
N GLY A 114 -1.70 5.95 0.20
CA GLY A 114 -1.77 6.23 1.62
C GLY A 114 -3.15 6.63 2.15
N LEU A 115 -4.11 6.98 1.29
CA LEU A 115 -5.45 7.39 1.70
C LEU A 115 -6.22 6.21 2.36
N PRO A 116 -6.73 6.35 3.59
CA PRO A 116 -7.56 5.35 4.21
C PRO A 116 -8.99 5.41 3.66
N VAL A 117 -9.51 4.28 3.23
CA VAL A 117 -10.84 4.16 2.60
C VAL A 117 -11.62 2.99 3.18
N LYS A 118 -12.94 3.05 3.04
CA LYS A 118 -13.81 1.91 3.33
C LYS A 118 -14.18 1.22 2.01
N ALA A 119 -13.77 -0.04 1.86
CA ALA A 119 -13.99 -0.84 0.67
C ALA A 119 -15.07 -1.91 0.92
N LEU A 120 -15.99 -2.08 -0.02
CA LEU A 120 -16.99 -3.14 -0.04
C LEU A 120 -16.46 -4.32 -0.85
N ILE A 121 -16.36 -5.49 -0.25
CA ILE A 121 -15.94 -6.71 -0.94
C ILE A 121 -17.07 -7.14 -1.90
N THR A 122 -16.73 -7.29 -3.18
CA THR A 122 -17.67 -7.70 -4.24
C THR A 122 -17.50 -9.15 -4.63
N SER A 123 -16.27 -9.65 -4.70
CA SER A 123 -16.00 -11.04 -5.03
C SER A 123 -14.60 -11.46 -4.58
N HIS A 124 -14.39 -12.78 -4.49
CA HIS A 124 -13.09 -13.39 -4.32
C HIS A 124 -12.52 -13.77 -5.69
N VAL A 125 -11.22 -13.61 -5.84
CA VAL A 125 -10.46 -14.08 -7.01
C VAL A 125 -9.23 -14.85 -6.51
N PRO A 126 -8.62 -15.72 -7.30
CA PRO A 126 -7.47 -16.52 -6.84
C PRO A 126 -6.32 -15.69 -6.28
N GLN A 127 -6.16 -14.44 -6.77
CA GLN A 127 -5.08 -13.54 -6.36
C GLN A 127 -5.47 -12.58 -5.21
N GLY A 128 -6.70 -12.66 -4.68
CA GLY A 128 -7.15 -11.76 -3.61
C GLY A 128 -8.63 -11.41 -3.68
N LEU A 129 -8.97 -10.15 -3.42
CA LEU A 129 -10.33 -9.65 -3.38
C LEU A 129 -10.58 -8.56 -4.42
N CYS A 130 -11.77 -8.59 -5.00
CA CYS A 130 -12.33 -7.46 -5.72
C CYS A 130 -13.17 -6.65 -4.75
N VAL A 131 -13.01 -5.34 -4.82
CA VAL A 131 -13.70 -4.43 -3.91
C VAL A 131 -14.27 -3.22 -4.64
N LYS A 132 -15.24 -2.57 -4.05
CA LYS A 132 -15.81 -1.32 -4.54
C LYS A 132 -15.67 -0.23 -3.49
N LEU A 133 -15.11 0.91 -3.90
CA LEU A 133 -14.96 2.11 -3.09
C LEU A 133 -16.05 3.10 -3.41
N PHE A 134 -16.56 3.80 -2.39
CA PHE A 134 -17.57 4.84 -2.51
C PHE A 134 -18.82 4.45 -3.36
N GLY A 135 -19.03 3.14 -3.56
CA GLY A 135 -20.15 2.62 -4.36
C GLY A 135 -19.92 2.66 -5.89
N MET A 136 -18.85 3.27 -6.39
CA MET A 136 -18.66 3.51 -7.83
C MET A 136 -17.29 3.07 -8.38
N LEU A 137 -16.23 3.09 -7.58
CA LEU A 137 -14.88 2.82 -8.05
C LEU A 137 -14.48 1.39 -7.75
N ASP A 138 -13.95 0.70 -8.74
CA ASP A 138 -13.46 -0.67 -8.59
C ASP A 138 -11.99 -0.67 -8.14
N GLY A 139 -11.70 -1.57 -7.21
CA GLY A 139 -10.37 -1.78 -6.66
C GLY A 139 -10.08 -3.25 -6.41
N THR A 140 -8.83 -3.54 -6.09
CA THR A 140 -8.35 -4.87 -5.72
C THR A 140 -7.53 -4.84 -4.46
N ILE A 141 -7.63 -5.91 -3.68
CA ILE A 141 -6.73 -6.21 -2.58
C ILE A 141 -6.06 -7.53 -2.91
N ASP A 142 -4.77 -7.48 -3.16
CA ASP A 142 -3.97 -8.68 -3.43
C ASP A 142 -3.87 -9.56 -2.18
N SER A 143 -3.64 -10.86 -2.37
CA SER A 143 -3.50 -11.83 -1.27
C SER A 143 -2.39 -11.49 -0.28
N PHE A 144 -1.32 -10.78 -0.70
CA PHE A 144 -0.27 -10.27 0.20
C PHE A 144 -0.74 -9.15 1.11
N HIS A 145 -1.78 -8.45 0.69
CA HIS A 145 -2.34 -7.28 1.37
C HIS A 145 -3.60 -7.61 2.17
N LEU A 146 -3.92 -8.90 2.32
CA LEU A 146 -4.97 -9.38 3.20
C LEU A 146 -4.44 -9.59 4.63
N PRO A 147 -5.27 -9.34 5.65
CA PRO A 147 -4.94 -9.76 7.01
C PRO A 147 -4.94 -11.28 7.09
N ARG A 148 -4.01 -11.84 7.87
CA ARG A 148 -3.77 -13.30 7.89
C ARG A 148 -4.60 -14.04 8.91
N ASP A 149 -4.90 -13.38 10.04
CA ASP A 149 -5.61 -13.96 11.18
C ASP A 149 -7.10 -13.59 11.19
N VAL A 150 -7.70 -13.37 10.00
CA VAL A 150 -9.11 -13.01 9.87
C VAL A 150 -9.91 -14.20 9.37
N ASP A 151 -11.07 -14.44 9.99
CA ASP A 151 -12.02 -15.46 9.53
C ASP A 151 -12.45 -15.12 8.08
N GLU A 152 -12.45 -16.11 7.19
CA GLU A 152 -12.93 -15.96 5.81
C GLU A 152 -14.32 -15.34 5.73
N LYS A 153 -15.16 -15.54 6.77
CA LYS A 153 -16.48 -14.92 6.88
C LYS A 153 -16.44 -13.41 6.98
N ASP A 154 -15.37 -12.82 7.55
CA ASP A 154 -15.21 -11.38 7.68
C ASP A 154 -14.73 -10.75 6.36
N LEU A 155 -14.18 -11.56 5.48
CA LEU A 155 -13.80 -11.17 4.12
C LEU A 155 -14.83 -11.58 3.05
N ALA A 156 -16.02 -12.04 3.45
CA ALA A 156 -17.06 -12.49 2.51
C ALA A 156 -17.62 -11.33 1.65
N PRO A 157 -18.08 -11.60 0.43
CA PRO A 157 -18.77 -10.62 -0.40
C PRO A 157 -19.92 -9.94 0.37
N GLY A 158 -20.04 -8.62 0.21
CA GLY A 158 -21.00 -7.78 0.96
C GLY A 158 -20.46 -7.21 2.26
N LYS A 159 -19.32 -7.68 2.75
CA LYS A 159 -18.65 -7.08 3.93
C LYS A 159 -17.85 -5.83 3.53
N LYS A 160 -17.68 -4.93 4.50
CA LYS A 160 -16.87 -3.72 4.35
C LYS A 160 -15.60 -3.86 5.18
N VAL A 161 -14.48 -3.57 4.55
CA VAL A 161 -13.16 -3.55 5.19
C VAL A 161 -12.58 -2.14 5.14
N ILE A 162 -11.76 -1.80 6.14
CA ILE A 162 -10.92 -0.61 6.09
C ILE A 162 -9.65 -1.00 5.36
N ALA A 163 -9.32 -0.23 4.34
CA ALA A 163 -8.14 -0.46 3.51
C ALA A 163 -7.41 0.85 3.28
N ARG A 164 -6.15 0.76 2.86
CA ARG A 164 -5.32 1.90 2.47
C ARG A 164 -5.01 1.79 0.98
N VAL A 165 -5.12 2.90 0.28
CA VAL A 165 -4.73 2.99 -1.13
C VAL A 165 -3.22 2.80 -1.24
N LEU A 166 -2.78 1.88 -2.10
CA LEU A 166 -1.38 1.65 -2.44
C LEU A 166 -1.01 2.39 -3.72
N TRP A 167 -1.87 2.30 -4.72
CA TRP A 167 -1.68 2.96 -6.00
C TRP A 167 -3.04 3.23 -6.65
N ASN A 168 -3.07 4.25 -7.49
CA ASN A 168 -4.19 4.61 -8.33
C ASN A 168 -3.65 4.84 -9.75
N MET A 169 -3.97 3.94 -10.67
CA MET A 169 -3.59 4.12 -12.07
C MET A 169 -4.71 4.83 -12.82
N PRO A 170 -4.47 6.01 -13.40
CA PRO A 170 -5.39 6.60 -14.34
C PRO A 170 -5.52 5.66 -15.54
N GLY A 171 -6.70 5.06 -15.72
CA GLY A 171 -6.91 4.15 -16.83
C GLY A 171 -7.26 4.90 -18.10
N ASP A 172 -6.62 4.55 -19.20
CA ASP A 172 -7.09 4.89 -20.53
C ASP A 172 -8.36 4.08 -20.83
N PHE A 173 -9.51 4.75 -20.83
CA PHE A 173 -10.83 4.14 -21.00
C PHE A 173 -10.99 3.40 -22.33
N GLU A 174 -10.22 3.75 -23.34
CA GLU A 174 -10.37 3.22 -24.70
C GLU A 174 -9.78 1.81 -24.88
N GLN A 175 -8.77 1.42 -24.10
CA GLN A 175 -8.16 0.09 -24.20
C GLN A 175 -8.84 -0.99 -23.31
N ALA A 176 -9.66 -0.58 -22.35
CA ALA A 176 -10.31 -1.51 -21.41
C ALA A 176 -11.58 -2.17 -21.99
N GLN A 177 -12.11 -1.71 -23.12
CA GLN A 177 -13.33 -2.29 -23.75
C GLN A 177 -13.07 -3.58 -24.55
N GLU A 178 -11.82 -3.88 -24.91
CA GLU A 178 -11.48 -5.09 -25.68
C GLU A 178 -10.94 -6.25 -24.81
N ALA A 179 -10.66 -6.01 -23.55
CA ALA A 179 -10.21 -7.07 -22.65
C ALA A 179 -11.41 -7.83 -22.09
N SER A 180 -11.43 -9.14 -22.32
CA SER A 180 -12.44 -10.07 -21.80
C SER A 180 -12.67 -9.89 -20.29
N VAL A 181 -13.88 -10.19 -19.84
CA VAL A 181 -14.39 -10.05 -18.46
C VAL A 181 -13.51 -10.74 -17.39
N ASP A 182 -12.58 -11.57 -17.79
CA ASP A 182 -11.61 -12.29 -16.94
C ASP A 182 -10.29 -11.52 -16.71
N ALA A 183 -10.10 -10.36 -17.35
CA ALA A 183 -8.87 -9.61 -17.20
C ALA A 183 -8.86 -8.83 -15.88
N VAL A 184 -8.12 -9.36 -14.92
CA VAL A 184 -7.71 -8.68 -13.67
C VAL A 184 -7.03 -7.32 -13.95
N GLY A 185 -6.66 -7.05 -15.21
CA GLY A 185 -5.94 -5.85 -15.68
C GLY A 185 -6.74 -4.54 -15.79
N ALA A 186 -8.08 -4.57 -15.70
CA ALA A 186 -8.90 -3.36 -15.82
C ALA A 186 -9.10 -2.60 -14.50
N ARG A 187 -8.46 -3.04 -13.41
CA ARG A 187 -8.71 -2.51 -12.07
C ARG A 187 -7.70 -1.45 -11.71
N ARG A 188 -8.21 -0.29 -11.31
CA ARG A 188 -7.48 0.97 -11.28
C ARG A 188 -6.90 1.36 -9.94
N ILE A 189 -7.37 0.73 -8.84
CA ILE A 189 -6.99 1.10 -7.47
C ILE A 189 -6.53 -0.15 -6.73
N GLY A 190 -5.25 -0.19 -6.39
CA GLY A 190 -4.69 -1.21 -5.51
C GLY A 190 -4.78 -0.79 -4.05
N LEU A 191 -5.18 -1.72 -3.19
CA LEU A 191 -5.46 -1.49 -1.79
C LEU A 191 -4.78 -2.53 -0.91
N SER A 192 -4.57 -2.16 0.35
CA SER A 192 -4.13 -3.07 1.40
C SER A 192 -5.04 -2.97 2.60
N CYS A 193 -5.46 -4.10 3.15
CA CYS A 193 -6.06 -4.19 4.47
C CYS A 193 -5.17 -4.92 5.48
N ALA A 194 -3.89 -5.10 5.15
CA ALA A 194 -2.91 -5.60 6.10
C ALA A 194 -2.77 -4.64 7.31
N PRO A 195 -2.82 -5.14 8.55
CA PRO A 195 -2.89 -4.31 9.75
C PRO A 195 -1.76 -3.28 9.85
N HIS A 196 -0.51 -3.67 9.56
CA HIS A 196 0.66 -2.79 9.61
C HIS A 196 0.62 -1.68 8.55
N VAL A 197 0.01 -1.93 7.39
CA VAL A 197 -0.18 -0.90 6.35
C VAL A 197 -1.28 0.07 6.76
N CYS A 198 -2.38 -0.45 7.32
CA CYS A 198 -3.50 0.38 7.76
C CYS A 198 -3.14 1.24 8.97
N SER A 199 -2.36 0.72 9.93
CA SER A 199 -1.90 1.47 11.11
C SER A 199 -0.71 2.38 10.85
N MET A 200 -0.07 2.29 9.67
CA MET A 200 1.18 3.00 9.35
C MET A 200 2.36 2.60 10.25
N GLU A 201 2.29 1.46 10.88
CA GLU A 201 3.34 0.92 11.74
C GLU A 201 4.24 -0.01 10.94
N ALA A 202 5.53 0.01 11.22
CA ALA A 202 6.43 -0.99 10.66
C ALA A 202 6.06 -2.37 11.21
N PRO A 203 6.03 -3.43 10.38
CA PRO A 203 5.78 -4.77 10.87
C PRO A 203 6.88 -5.18 11.84
N LEU A 204 6.49 -5.57 13.04
CA LEU A 204 7.41 -6.01 14.09
C LEU A 204 7.25 -7.50 14.36
N VAL A 205 8.36 -8.18 14.55
CA VAL A 205 8.41 -9.56 15.02
C VAL A 205 9.16 -9.57 16.34
N ASN A 206 8.50 -10.00 17.42
CA ASN A 206 9.04 -9.95 18.76
C ASN A 206 9.60 -8.56 19.14
N ALA A 207 8.85 -7.49 18.81
CA ALA A 207 9.22 -6.09 19.01
C ALA A 207 10.47 -5.63 18.24
N LYS A 208 10.91 -6.35 17.21
CA LYS A 208 12.02 -5.99 16.33
C LYS A 208 11.55 -5.77 14.89
N PRO A 209 12.17 -4.85 14.14
CA PRO A 209 11.96 -4.74 12.71
C PRO A 209 12.25 -6.06 11.98
N LEU A 210 11.58 -6.33 10.85
CA LEU A 210 11.76 -7.57 10.07
C LEU A 210 13.22 -7.82 9.69
N THR A 211 13.96 -6.76 9.36
CA THR A 211 15.38 -6.83 8.98
C THR A 211 16.28 -7.31 10.11
N GLU A 212 15.90 -7.03 11.36
CA GLU A 212 16.61 -7.50 12.54
C GLU A 212 16.13 -8.87 13.01
N ALA A 213 14.82 -9.13 12.88
CA ALA A 213 14.22 -10.41 13.27
C ALA A 213 14.65 -11.55 12.33
N PHE A 214 14.76 -11.23 11.03
CA PHE A 214 15.14 -12.17 9.98
C PHE A 214 16.26 -11.59 9.10
N PRO A 215 17.50 -11.50 9.56
CA PRO A 215 18.63 -11.07 8.74
C PRO A 215 18.76 -11.90 7.45
N ILE A 216 19.33 -11.30 6.40
CA ILE A 216 19.66 -12.03 5.16
C ILE A 216 20.52 -13.25 5.51
N GLY A 217 20.16 -14.39 4.91
CA GLY A 217 20.81 -15.67 5.19
C GLY A 217 20.12 -16.51 6.29
N THR A 218 19.16 -15.96 7.03
CA THR A 218 18.44 -16.71 8.08
C THR A 218 17.62 -17.85 7.48
N PRO A 219 17.79 -19.10 7.97
CA PRO A 219 16.95 -20.21 7.58
C PRO A 219 15.57 -20.10 8.22
N LEU A 220 14.51 -20.36 7.46
CA LEU A 220 13.12 -20.31 7.89
C LEU A 220 12.37 -21.56 7.46
N ARG A 221 11.33 -21.92 8.22
CA ARG A 221 10.29 -22.84 7.74
C ARG A 221 9.11 -22.01 7.24
N VAL A 222 8.64 -22.35 6.06
CA VAL A 222 7.54 -21.64 5.42
C VAL A 222 6.48 -22.62 4.97
N ARG A 223 5.22 -22.17 5.00
CA ARG A 223 4.08 -22.93 4.45
C ARG A 223 3.55 -22.18 3.23
N VAL A 224 3.35 -22.90 2.12
CA VAL A 224 2.77 -22.33 0.90
C VAL A 224 1.31 -21.99 1.13
N VAL A 225 0.94 -20.73 0.92
CA VAL A 225 -0.43 -20.21 1.05
C VAL A 225 -1.08 -20.00 -0.31
N THR A 226 -0.33 -19.47 -1.27
CA THR A 226 -0.81 -19.21 -2.62
C THR A 226 0.28 -19.53 -3.63
N VAL A 227 -0.12 -20.03 -4.79
CA VAL A 227 0.78 -20.37 -5.90
C VAL A 227 0.43 -19.50 -7.11
N PHE A 228 1.39 -18.73 -7.57
CA PHE A 228 1.34 -18.05 -8.86
C PHE A 228 2.11 -18.89 -9.88
N ARG A 229 1.40 -19.42 -10.86
CA ARG A 229 1.89 -20.45 -11.78
C ARG A 229 3.26 -20.15 -12.40
N GLU A 230 3.47 -18.93 -12.85
CA GLU A 230 4.68 -18.51 -13.58
C GLU A 230 5.59 -17.59 -12.77
N TRP A 231 5.17 -17.19 -11.55
CA TRP A 231 5.88 -16.16 -10.77
C TRP A 231 6.52 -16.69 -9.50
N GLY A 232 5.83 -17.58 -8.77
CA GLY A 232 6.37 -18.08 -7.51
C GLY A 232 5.33 -18.44 -6.47
N LEU A 233 5.78 -18.52 -5.22
CA LEU A 233 5.01 -18.95 -4.07
C LEU A 233 4.84 -17.80 -3.07
N VAL A 234 3.63 -17.61 -2.59
CA VAL A 234 3.36 -16.87 -1.37
C VAL A 234 3.39 -17.85 -0.22
N CYS A 235 4.18 -17.55 0.76
CA CYS A 235 4.38 -18.39 1.91
C CYS A 235 4.12 -17.61 3.21
N GLN A 236 3.70 -18.34 4.23
CA GLN A 236 3.69 -17.86 5.61
C GLN A 236 4.91 -18.41 6.34
N VAL A 237 5.61 -17.57 7.08
CA VAL A 237 6.70 -18.01 7.97
C VAL A 237 6.08 -18.71 9.18
N ILE A 238 6.42 -19.98 9.36
CA ILE A 238 5.83 -20.80 10.45
C ILE A 238 6.27 -20.27 11.81
N GLY A 239 5.29 -20.05 12.69
CA GLY A 239 5.52 -19.51 14.02
C GLY A 239 5.57 -17.98 14.10
N HIS A 240 5.38 -17.29 12.96
CA HIS A 240 5.35 -15.84 12.90
C HIS A 240 4.24 -15.35 11.96
N ASP A 241 3.63 -14.22 12.29
CA ASP A 241 2.67 -13.55 11.40
C ASP A 241 3.39 -12.71 10.33
N VAL A 242 4.18 -13.40 9.50
CA VAL A 242 5.00 -12.80 8.45
C VAL A 242 4.84 -13.57 7.15
N GLY A 243 4.59 -12.85 6.06
CA GLY A 243 4.60 -13.38 4.71
C GLY A 243 5.98 -13.34 4.08
N ALA A 244 6.19 -14.30 3.21
CA ALA A 244 7.36 -14.39 2.37
C ALA A 244 6.94 -14.70 0.93
N PHE A 245 7.74 -14.25 -0.01
CA PHE A 245 7.60 -14.61 -1.42
C PHE A 245 8.84 -15.37 -1.88
N VAL A 246 8.62 -16.47 -2.60
CA VAL A 246 9.68 -17.24 -3.24
C VAL A 246 9.45 -17.18 -4.74
N HIS A 247 10.30 -16.45 -5.47
CA HIS A 247 10.23 -16.37 -6.93
C HIS A 247 10.45 -17.76 -7.53
N ILE A 248 9.82 -18.06 -8.67
CA ILE A 248 9.88 -19.38 -9.33
C ILE A 248 11.32 -19.86 -9.58
N SER A 249 12.24 -18.94 -9.88
CA SER A 249 13.67 -19.28 -10.09
C SER A 249 14.42 -19.69 -8.81
N PHE A 250 13.80 -19.56 -7.64
CA PHE A 250 14.39 -19.92 -6.34
C PHE A 250 13.69 -21.07 -5.63
N VAL A 251 12.71 -21.72 -6.28
CA VAL A 251 12.01 -22.87 -5.69
C VAL A 251 12.82 -24.18 -5.82
N SER A 252 13.71 -24.26 -6.80
CA SER A 252 14.55 -25.44 -7.09
C SER A 252 15.87 -25.01 -7.75
N ASP A 253 16.88 -25.85 -7.64
CA ASP A 253 18.12 -25.72 -8.43
C ASP A 253 17.92 -26.14 -9.90
N GLU A 254 16.86 -26.89 -10.19
CA GLU A 254 16.45 -27.25 -11.54
C GLU A 254 15.46 -26.23 -12.11
N HIS A 255 15.43 -26.12 -13.44
CA HIS A 255 14.48 -25.22 -14.10
C HIS A 255 13.04 -25.67 -13.89
N VAL A 256 12.19 -24.74 -13.43
CA VAL A 256 10.76 -24.98 -13.22
C VAL A 256 9.97 -24.05 -14.15
N ASP A 257 9.26 -24.63 -15.12
CA ASP A 257 8.47 -23.86 -16.09
C ASP A 257 7.18 -23.32 -15.50
N ALA A 258 6.55 -24.07 -14.61
CA ALA A 258 5.29 -23.66 -14.01
C ALA A 258 5.05 -24.38 -12.67
N LEU A 259 4.39 -23.68 -11.77
CA LEU A 259 3.97 -24.18 -10.46
C LEU A 259 2.48 -24.54 -10.47
N SER A 260 2.07 -25.45 -9.58
CA SER A 260 0.67 -25.84 -9.44
C SER A 260 0.20 -25.66 -8.00
N ALA A 261 -1.00 -25.08 -7.84
CA ALA A 261 -1.61 -24.89 -6.53
C ALA A 261 -2.12 -26.21 -5.92
N THR A 262 -2.42 -27.20 -6.74
CA THR A 262 -3.10 -28.45 -6.34
C THR A 262 -2.23 -29.69 -6.44
N ALA A 263 -1.11 -29.62 -7.15
CA ALA A 263 -0.27 -30.79 -7.42
C ALA A 263 1.22 -30.43 -7.38
N GLY A 264 2.06 -31.44 -7.13
CA GLY A 264 3.51 -31.27 -7.08
C GLY A 264 4.04 -30.89 -5.69
N PRO A 265 5.36 -30.73 -5.56
CA PRO A 265 5.99 -30.53 -4.27
C PRO A 265 5.68 -29.18 -3.63
N TRP A 266 5.32 -28.17 -4.40
CA TRP A 266 5.08 -26.80 -3.93
C TRP A 266 3.60 -26.39 -3.96
N CYS A 267 2.66 -27.34 -3.85
CA CYS A 267 1.23 -27.04 -3.80
C CYS A 267 0.85 -26.36 -2.47
N VAL A 268 -0.33 -25.73 -2.46
CA VAL A 268 -0.87 -25.03 -1.28
C VAL A 268 -0.90 -25.97 -0.07
N GLY A 269 -0.45 -25.47 1.09
CA GLY A 269 -0.38 -26.20 2.35
C GLY A 269 0.93 -26.95 2.59
N THR A 270 1.80 -27.11 1.59
CA THR A 270 3.11 -27.78 1.78
C THR A 270 4.07 -26.89 2.57
N GLU A 271 4.96 -27.53 3.33
CA GLU A 271 5.96 -26.84 4.16
C GLU A 271 7.36 -27.08 3.61
N HIS A 272 8.15 -26.03 3.57
CA HIS A 272 9.50 -26.04 3.04
C HIS A 272 10.47 -25.31 3.94
N GLN A 273 11.76 -25.66 3.83
CA GLN A 273 12.84 -24.85 4.35
C GLN A 273 13.21 -23.80 3.30
N ALA A 274 13.34 -22.58 3.72
CA ALA A 274 13.73 -21.44 2.90
C ALA A 274 14.82 -20.63 3.60
N ARG A 275 15.43 -19.72 2.88
CA ARG A 275 16.43 -18.80 3.42
C ARG A 275 16.09 -17.38 2.98
N VAL A 276 16.22 -16.43 3.89
CA VAL A 276 16.02 -15.00 3.60
C VAL A 276 17.08 -14.53 2.62
N THR A 277 16.67 -14.05 1.46
CA THR A 277 17.53 -13.48 0.42
C THR A 277 17.45 -11.96 0.37
N GLY A 278 16.37 -11.39 0.89
CA GLY A 278 16.14 -9.95 0.94
C GLY A 278 14.86 -9.61 1.68
N HIS A 279 14.69 -8.33 1.92
CA HIS A 279 13.46 -7.77 2.49
C HIS A 279 12.88 -6.84 1.45
N ALA A 280 11.62 -7.02 1.16
CA ALA A 280 10.93 -6.13 0.26
C ALA A 280 10.10 -5.14 1.06
N PRO A 281 10.12 -3.86 0.70
CA PRO A 281 9.14 -2.91 1.20
C PRO A 281 7.73 -3.39 0.82
N VAL A 282 6.75 -3.09 1.64
CA VAL A 282 5.35 -3.56 1.52
C VAL A 282 4.66 -3.11 0.22
N SER A 283 5.28 -2.27 -0.57
CA SER A 283 4.79 -1.86 -1.89
C SER A 283 5.43 -2.70 -2.98
N TYR A 284 4.94 -3.89 -3.20
CA TYR A 284 5.09 -4.49 -4.51
C TYR A 284 4.06 -3.87 -5.44
N THR A 285 4.44 -2.80 -6.03
CA THR A 285 3.88 -2.42 -7.31
C THR A 285 4.46 -3.40 -8.33
N HIS A 286 3.59 -4.14 -8.89
CA HIS A 286 3.71 -4.94 -10.08
C HIS A 286 4.93 -4.71 -10.96
N LEU A 287 5.64 -5.79 -11.17
CA LEU A 287 6.25 -6.05 -12.45
C LEU A 287 5.18 -6.51 -13.43
#